data_954988cfd122b0ec513f4c2c52c252a7
#
_entry.id   954988cfd122b0ec513f4c2c52c252a7
#
_cell.length_a   1.000
_cell.length_b   1.000
_cell.length_c   1.000
_cell.angle_alpha   90.00
_cell.angle_beta   90.00
_cell.angle_gamma   90.00
#
_symmetry.space_group_name_H-M   'P 1'
#
loop_
_entity.id
_entity.type
_entity.pdbx_description
1 polymer ?
#
loop_
_entity_poly.entity_id
_entity_poly.type
_entity_poly.pdbx_seq_one_letter_code
_entity_poly.pdbx_strand_id
1 'polypeptide(L)'
;ITYGINYGDLRAEKVKLLPDGVEYRVDGLKIRTQVAGKFNVSNSLAAVAVGRRLGLSDEEIEKGINALAEVEGRMVSIDESQDFTAIMDYAHTPDAFEKLLPDMKKATKGKLIVMFGSAGGRRDPSKREPMGELAGKYADIVVLTEEDDRDTPGMEILEQIAKGAREYGK
;
A
#
# COMPACT_ATOMS: atom_id res chain seq x y z
N ILE A 1 -0.13 7.17 23.38
CA ILE A 1 -0.17 8.20 22.31
C ILE A 1 -1.03 7.65 21.19
N THR A 2 -2.08 8.36 20.84
CA THR A 2 -2.93 8.09 19.69
C THR A 2 -2.54 9.04 18.54
N TYR A 3 -2.69 8.60 17.29
CA TYR A 3 -2.37 9.43 16.13
C TYR A 3 -3.29 9.16 14.95
N GLY A 4 -3.47 10.14 14.08
CA GLY A 4 -4.28 10.00 12.87
C GLY A 4 -4.47 11.30 12.09
N ILE A 5 -5.20 11.20 10.98
CA ILE A 5 -5.55 12.36 10.17
C ILE A 5 -6.74 13.07 10.83
N ASN A 6 -6.52 14.28 11.34
CA ASN A 6 -7.50 15.12 12.05
C ASN A 6 -8.02 14.55 13.38
N TYR A 7 -7.41 13.51 13.92
CA TYR A 7 -7.76 12.93 15.22
C TYR A 7 -6.53 12.40 15.98
N GLY A 8 -6.71 12.08 17.26
CA GLY A 8 -5.64 11.57 18.12
C GLY A 8 -4.85 12.67 18.83
N ASP A 9 -3.86 12.25 19.61
CA ASP A 9 -2.94 13.16 20.32
C ASP A 9 -1.98 13.82 19.31
N LEU A 10 -1.50 13.06 18.32
CA LEU A 10 -0.76 13.55 17.15
C LEU A 10 -1.67 13.59 15.95
N ARG A 11 -1.96 14.79 15.45
CA ARG A 11 -2.90 14.99 14.33
C ARG A 11 -2.16 15.47 13.09
N ALA A 12 -2.29 14.71 12.01
CA ALA A 12 -1.86 15.21 10.71
C ALA A 12 -2.89 16.21 10.19
N GLU A 13 -2.45 17.43 9.99
CA GLU A 13 -3.24 18.53 9.43
C GLU A 13 -2.69 18.96 8.08
N LYS A 14 -3.53 19.59 7.27
CA LYS A 14 -3.16 20.13 5.94
C LYS A 14 -2.51 19.08 5.03
N VAL A 15 -3.04 17.87 5.09
CA VAL A 15 -2.53 16.74 4.30
C VAL A 15 -2.67 17.02 2.81
N LYS A 16 -1.55 16.90 2.08
CA LYS A 16 -1.49 16.97 0.62
C LYS A 16 -0.93 15.65 0.09
N LEU A 17 -1.68 15.02 -0.80
CA LEU A 17 -1.21 13.83 -1.52
C LEU A 17 -0.52 14.29 -2.80
N LEU A 18 0.70 13.83 -3.00
CA LEU A 18 1.53 14.13 -4.15
C LEU A 18 1.81 12.83 -4.93
N PRO A 19 2.12 12.90 -6.23
CA PRO A 19 2.48 11.72 -7.00
C PRO A 19 3.69 10.96 -6.44
N ASP A 20 4.61 11.69 -5.81
CA ASP A 20 5.89 11.22 -5.29
C ASP A 20 5.97 11.24 -3.75
N GLY A 21 4.82 11.36 -3.06
CA GLY A 21 4.87 11.39 -1.60
C GLY A 21 3.64 11.99 -0.92
N VAL A 22 3.79 12.37 0.33
CA VAL A 22 2.76 13.09 1.08
C VAL A 22 3.39 14.23 1.90
N GLU A 23 2.67 15.34 2.01
CA GLU A 23 3.02 16.45 2.90
C GLU A 23 1.93 16.65 3.93
N TYR A 24 2.30 16.97 5.17
CA TYR A 24 1.35 17.34 6.21
C TYR A 24 2.05 18.12 7.34
N ARG A 25 1.26 18.63 8.28
CA ARG A 25 1.76 19.22 9.52
C ARG A 25 1.30 18.41 10.73
N VAL A 26 2.14 18.37 11.77
CA VAL A 26 1.82 17.78 13.07
C VAL A 26 2.49 18.63 14.15
N ASP A 27 1.70 19.28 15.02
CA ASP A 27 2.18 20.15 16.10
C ASP A 27 3.24 21.18 15.65
N GLY A 28 3.06 21.78 14.49
CA GLY A 28 4.00 22.73 13.91
C GLY A 28 5.10 22.13 13.02
N LEU A 29 5.43 20.86 13.20
CA LEU A 29 6.40 20.12 12.42
C LEU A 29 5.88 19.93 10.98
N LYS A 30 6.72 20.16 9.97
CA LYS A 30 6.38 19.94 8.56
C LYS A 30 7.00 18.65 8.08
N ILE A 31 6.17 17.65 7.86
CA ILE A 31 6.60 16.36 7.34
C ILE A 31 6.37 16.28 5.82
N ARG A 32 7.39 15.81 5.11
CA ARG A 32 7.30 15.35 3.74
C ARG A 32 7.87 13.94 3.66
N THR A 33 7.08 12.98 3.24
CA THR A 33 7.59 11.65 2.88
C THR A 33 7.75 11.57 1.37
N GLN A 34 8.72 10.81 0.90
CA GLN A 34 8.90 10.51 -0.52
C GLN A 34 8.14 9.25 -0.95
N VAL A 35 7.43 8.61 0.00
CA VAL A 35 6.60 7.43 -0.27
C VAL A 35 5.15 7.86 -0.43
N ALA A 36 4.59 7.65 -1.63
CA ALA A 36 3.23 8.04 -1.99
C ALA A 36 2.17 7.21 -1.26
N GLY A 37 0.95 7.75 -1.19
CA GLY A 37 -0.21 7.07 -0.60
C GLY A 37 -0.65 7.64 0.75
N LYS A 38 -1.96 7.82 0.91
CA LYS A 38 -2.56 8.41 2.12
C LYS A 38 -2.22 7.65 3.40
N PHE A 39 -2.07 6.32 3.32
CA PHE A 39 -1.70 5.48 4.46
C PHE A 39 -0.30 5.82 5.01
N ASN A 40 0.60 6.39 4.20
CA ASN A 40 1.93 6.82 4.65
C ASN A 40 1.90 8.04 5.57
N VAL A 41 0.80 8.78 5.62
CA VAL A 41 0.57 9.77 6.69
C VAL A 41 0.54 9.09 8.05
N SER A 42 -0.24 8.01 8.19
CA SER A 42 -0.31 7.25 9.46
C SER A 42 1.01 6.56 9.80
N ASN A 43 1.70 6.00 8.78
CA ASN A 43 2.99 5.34 8.99
C ASN A 43 4.06 6.33 9.48
N SER A 44 4.16 7.51 8.87
CA SER A 44 5.10 8.55 9.30
C SER A 44 4.71 9.22 10.62
N LEU A 45 3.40 9.34 10.95
CA LEU A 45 2.97 9.77 12.28
C LEU A 45 3.42 8.80 13.38
N ALA A 46 3.40 7.49 13.11
CA ALA A 46 3.95 6.50 14.03
C ALA A 46 5.45 6.74 14.27
N ALA A 47 6.21 7.05 13.21
CA ALA A 47 7.63 7.38 13.34
C ALA A 47 7.84 8.67 14.16
N VAL A 48 7.01 9.70 13.96
CA VAL A 48 7.02 10.92 14.80
C VAL A 48 6.78 10.57 16.27
N ALA A 49 5.74 9.75 16.55
CA ALA A 49 5.40 9.34 17.92
C ALA A 49 6.56 8.61 18.61
N VAL A 50 7.17 7.67 17.90
CA VAL A 50 8.32 6.89 18.40
C VAL A 50 9.54 7.78 18.59
N GLY A 51 9.88 8.61 17.60
CA GLY A 51 11.02 9.54 17.66
C GLY A 51 10.95 10.47 18.89
N ARG A 52 9.77 11.09 19.09
CA ARG A 52 9.55 11.94 20.28
C ARG A 52 9.65 11.16 21.59
N ARG A 53 9.15 9.93 21.62
CA ARG A 53 9.24 9.07 22.81
C ARG A 53 10.68 8.66 23.14
N LEU A 54 11.53 8.57 22.12
CA LEU A 54 12.97 8.30 22.26
C LEU A 54 13.79 9.55 22.55
N GLY A 55 13.17 10.74 22.60
CA GLY A 55 13.83 11.99 22.93
C GLY A 55 14.53 12.67 21.75
N LEU A 56 14.22 12.27 20.50
CA LEU A 56 14.71 12.98 19.33
C LEU A 56 14.05 14.35 19.22
N SER A 57 14.80 15.33 18.74
CA SER A 57 14.27 16.65 18.42
C SER A 57 13.35 16.60 17.21
N ASP A 58 12.45 17.55 17.09
CA ASP A 58 11.56 17.66 15.94
C ASP A 58 12.34 17.82 14.62
N GLU A 59 13.50 18.49 14.64
CA GLU A 59 14.39 18.64 13.49
C GLU A 59 15.01 17.29 13.05
N GLU A 60 15.45 16.46 13.99
CA GLU A 60 15.98 15.12 13.71
C GLU A 60 14.89 14.22 13.13
N ILE A 61 13.67 14.28 13.66
CA ILE A 61 12.52 13.54 13.19
C ILE A 61 12.15 13.95 11.76
N GLU A 62 12.03 15.26 11.49
CA GLU A 62 11.74 15.80 10.17
C GLU A 62 12.79 15.36 9.16
N LYS A 63 14.06 15.55 9.48
CA LYS A 63 15.18 15.16 8.63
C LYS A 63 15.19 13.65 8.35
N GLY A 64 14.98 12.82 9.38
CA GLY A 64 14.95 11.37 9.23
C GLY A 64 13.83 10.87 8.33
N ILE A 65 12.61 11.39 8.51
CA ILE A 65 11.45 11.02 7.68
C ILE A 65 11.64 11.53 6.23
N ASN A 66 12.10 12.77 6.06
CA ASN A 66 12.30 13.37 4.74
C ASN A 66 13.43 12.69 3.93
N ALA A 67 14.41 12.09 4.62
CA ALA A 67 15.51 11.39 3.98
C ALA A 67 15.15 9.99 3.47
N LEU A 68 14.01 9.42 3.91
CA LEU A 68 13.55 8.11 3.46
C LEU A 68 12.97 8.21 2.04
N ALA A 69 13.77 7.85 1.04
CA ALA A 69 13.38 7.94 -0.36
C ALA A 69 12.35 6.87 -0.74
N GLU A 70 12.54 5.65 -0.26
CA GLU A 70 11.64 4.52 -0.50
C GLU A 70 11.68 3.50 0.64
N VAL A 71 10.68 2.66 0.69
CA VAL A 71 10.67 1.45 1.52
C VAL A 71 10.53 0.28 0.57
N GLU A 72 11.50 -0.65 0.59
CA GLU A 72 11.50 -1.82 -0.27
C GLU A 72 10.13 -2.55 -0.22
N GLY A 73 9.59 -2.85 -1.40
CA GLY A 73 8.28 -3.48 -1.53
C GLY A 73 7.08 -2.62 -1.12
N ARG A 74 7.22 -1.29 -1.03
CA ARG A 74 6.13 -0.37 -0.70
C ARG A 74 6.02 0.72 -1.75
N MET A 75 5.10 0.55 -2.70
CA MET A 75 4.87 1.50 -3.79
C MET A 75 6.14 1.82 -4.60
N VAL A 76 7.02 0.84 -4.76
CA VAL A 76 8.28 1.02 -5.50
C VAL A 76 7.97 1.05 -6.98
N SER A 77 8.33 2.15 -7.64
CA SER A 77 8.25 2.26 -9.10
C SER A 77 9.48 1.63 -9.74
N ILE A 78 9.27 0.71 -10.66
CA ILE A 78 10.33 0.05 -11.43
C ILE A 78 10.40 0.72 -12.79
N ASP A 79 11.54 1.33 -13.09
CA ASP A 79 11.81 2.00 -14.38
C ASP A 79 13.01 1.34 -15.06
N GLU A 80 12.72 0.59 -16.10
CA GLU A 80 13.69 -0.05 -17.01
C GLU A 80 13.50 0.52 -18.44
N SER A 81 13.07 1.78 -18.55
CA SER A 81 12.79 2.47 -19.82
C SER A 81 11.63 1.85 -20.63
N GLN A 82 10.72 1.14 -19.98
CA GLN A 82 9.50 0.61 -20.58
C GLN A 82 8.43 1.71 -20.75
N ASP A 83 7.51 1.51 -21.68
CA ASP A 83 6.42 2.46 -22.00
C ASP A 83 5.18 2.34 -21.09
N PHE A 84 5.30 1.63 -19.97
CA PHE A 84 4.27 1.48 -18.96
C PHE A 84 4.85 1.71 -17.55
N THR A 85 4.01 2.07 -16.60
CA THR A 85 4.39 2.17 -15.20
C THR A 85 4.26 0.81 -14.52
N ALA A 86 5.36 0.32 -13.93
CA ALA A 86 5.36 -0.86 -13.09
C ALA A 86 5.54 -0.44 -11.62
N ILE A 87 4.66 -0.91 -10.73
CA ILE A 87 4.71 -0.61 -9.30
C ILE A 87 4.70 -1.92 -8.54
N MET A 88 5.64 -2.08 -7.62
CA MET A 88 5.70 -3.20 -6.69
C MET A 88 5.24 -2.75 -5.30
N ASP A 89 4.27 -3.50 -4.73
CA ASP A 89 3.77 -3.26 -3.38
C ASP A 89 3.56 -4.58 -2.64
N TYR A 90 3.73 -4.56 -1.34
CA TYR A 90 3.57 -5.74 -0.46
C TYR A 90 2.11 -5.93 0.01
N ALA A 91 1.14 -5.30 -0.62
CA ALA A 91 -0.27 -5.51 -0.30
C ALA A 91 -0.64 -7.00 -0.48
N HIS A 92 -1.09 -7.65 0.58
CA HIS A 92 -1.43 -9.08 0.62
C HIS A 92 -2.66 -9.39 1.49
N THR A 93 -3.50 -8.40 1.72
CA THR A 93 -4.74 -8.51 2.49
C THR A 93 -5.87 -7.75 1.80
N PRO A 94 -7.14 -8.14 2.02
CA PRO A 94 -8.30 -7.40 1.47
C PRO A 94 -8.29 -5.92 1.87
N ASP A 95 -8.00 -5.59 3.12
CA ASP A 95 -7.90 -4.19 3.61
C ASP A 95 -6.84 -3.37 2.85
N ALA A 96 -5.69 -3.99 2.54
CA ALA A 96 -4.66 -3.33 1.75
C ALA A 96 -5.11 -3.11 0.31
N PHE A 97 -5.77 -4.08 -0.33
CA PHE A 97 -6.32 -3.96 -1.67
C PHE A 97 -7.42 -2.89 -1.74
N GLU A 98 -8.32 -2.86 -0.74
CA GLU A 98 -9.39 -1.86 -0.65
C GLU A 98 -8.85 -0.42 -0.57
N LYS A 99 -7.70 -0.22 0.06
CA LYS A 99 -7.03 1.09 0.15
C LYS A 99 -6.20 1.44 -1.07
N LEU A 100 -5.55 0.46 -1.68
CA LEU A 100 -4.60 0.66 -2.77
C LEU A 100 -5.28 0.75 -4.14
N LEU A 101 -6.11 -0.22 -4.49
CA LEU A 101 -6.61 -0.37 -5.87
C LEU A 101 -7.51 0.78 -6.35
N PRO A 102 -8.39 1.40 -5.52
CA PRO A 102 -9.15 2.57 -5.94
C PRO A 102 -8.26 3.75 -6.34
N ASP A 103 -7.20 3.99 -5.57
CA ASP A 103 -6.27 5.09 -5.85
C ASP A 103 -5.45 4.79 -7.12
N MET A 104 -5.01 3.53 -7.30
CA MET A 104 -4.33 3.09 -8.52
C MET A 104 -5.23 3.21 -9.74
N LYS A 105 -6.49 2.76 -9.67
CA LYS A 105 -7.44 2.89 -10.77
C LYS A 105 -7.67 4.34 -11.17
N LYS A 106 -7.82 5.23 -10.19
CA LYS A 106 -8.02 6.66 -10.42
C LYS A 106 -6.79 7.33 -11.07
N ALA A 107 -5.59 6.91 -10.69
CA ALA A 107 -4.33 7.45 -11.22
C ALA A 107 -4.01 6.92 -12.63
N THR A 108 -4.53 5.75 -12.99
CA THR A 108 -4.24 5.05 -14.25
C THR A 108 -5.02 5.65 -15.42
N LYS A 109 -4.33 6.16 -16.43
CA LYS A 109 -4.94 6.69 -17.68
C LYS A 109 -5.29 5.58 -18.68
N GLY A 110 -4.56 4.50 -18.68
CA GLY A 110 -4.72 3.34 -19.55
C GLY A 110 -5.42 2.18 -18.85
N LYS A 111 -4.85 0.98 -18.98
CA LYS A 111 -5.34 -0.22 -18.31
C LYS A 111 -4.59 -0.45 -17.00
N LEU A 112 -5.32 -0.70 -15.93
CA LEU A 112 -4.76 -1.20 -14.68
C LEU A 112 -4.67 -2.72 -14.75
N ILE A 113 -3.46 -3.24 -14.71
CA ILE A 113 -3.17 -4.67 -14.62
C ILE A 113 -2.72 -4.95 -13.20
N VAL A 114 -3.37 -5.89 -12.52
CA VAL A 114 -3.01 -6.30 -11.17
C VAL A 114 -2.54 -7.74 -11.19
N MET A 115 -1.28 -7.97 -10.84
CA MET A 115 -0.68 -9.30 -10.75
C MET A 115 -0.39 -9.62 -9.29
N PHE A 116 -0.91 -10.73 -8.80
CA PHE A 116 -0.70 -11.17 -7.42
C PHE A 116 -1.00 -12.64 -7.21
N GLY A 117 -0.57 -13.15 -6.07
CA GLY A 117 -0.86 -14.47 -5.56
C GLY A 117 -1.28 -14.43 -4.10
N SER A 118 -1.18 -15.55 -3.43
CA SER A 118 -1.36 -15.64 -1.99
C SER A 118 -0.58 -16.81 -1.42
N ALA A 119 0.05 -16.60 -0.27
CA ALA A 119 0.77 -17.66 0.42
C ALA A 119 -0.17 -18.80 0.84
N GLY A 120 0.34 -20.01 0.76
CA GLY A 120 -0.28 -21.24 1.21
C GLY A 120 0.06 -21.61 2.66
N GLY A 121 0.01 -22.89 2.96
CA GLY A 121 0.31 -23.43 4.28
C GLY A 121 -0.72 -23.00 5.33
N ARG A 122 -0.22 -22.62 6.50
CA ARG A 122 -1.06 -22.18 7.64
C ARG A 122 -1.49 -20.71 7.56
N ARG A 123 -1.39 -20.08 6.38
CA ARG A 123 -1.91 -18.72 6.17
C ARG A 123 -3.42 -18.77 5.99
N ASP A 124 -4.07 -17.68 6.42
CA ASP A 124 -5.53 -17.55 6.35
C ASP A 124 -6.03 -17.61 4.89
N PRO A 125 -6.78 -18.66 4.50
CA PRO A 125 -7.30 -18.77 3.14
C PRO A 125 -8.51 -17.86 2.89
N SER A 126 -9.20 -17.40 3.94
CA SER A 126 -10.43 -16.60 3.81
C SER A 126 -10.20 -15.25 3.11
N LYS A 127 -8.96 -14.78 3.05
CA LYS A 127 -8.58 -13.54 2.37
C LYS A 127 -8.55 -13.65 0.84
N ARG A 128 -8.44 -14.88 0.28
CA ARG A 128 -8.16 -15.12 -1.14
C ARG A 128 -9.28 -14.66 -2.05
N GLU A 129 -10.50 -15.14 -1.80
CA GLU A 129 -11.70 -14.74 -2.57
C GLU A 129 -11.97 -13.23 -2.48
N PRO A 130 -12.00 -12.56 -1.29
CA PRO A 130 -12.16 -11.12 -1.19
C PRO A 130 -11.05 -10.30 -1.91
N MET A 131 -9.80 -10.79 -1.93
CA MET A 131 -8.74 -10.14 -2.72
C MET A 131 -9.03 -10.26 -4.22
N GLY A 132 -9.53 -11.41 -4.67
CA GLY A 132 -9.99 -11.62 -6.05
C GLY A 132 -11.13 -10.68 -6.43
N GLU A 133 -12.14 -10.52 -5.58
CA GLU A 133 -13.26 -9.59 -5.76
C GLU A 133 -12.76 -8.14 -5.94
N LEU A 134 -11.88 -7.69 -5.05
CA LEU A 134 -11.34 -6.34 -5.11
C LEU A 134 -10.50 -6.11 -6.37
N ALA A 135 -9.67 -7.09 -6.74
CA ALA A 135 -8.90 -7.02 -7.99
C ALA A 135 -9.84 -6.99 -9.20
N GLY A 136 -10.83 -7.85 -9.26
CA GLY A 136 -11.84 -7.88 -10.34
C GLY A 136 -12.62 -6.58 -10.45
N LYS A 137 -12.95 -5.95 -9.33
CA LYS A 137 -13.70 -4.69 -9.27
C LYS A 137 -12.91 -3.52 -9.84
N TYR A 138 -11.62 -3.42 -9.57
CA TYR A 138 -10.82 -2.23 -9.88
C TYR A 138 -9.89 -2.41 -11.07
N ALA A 139 -9.37 -3.61 -11.31
CA ALA A 139 -8.46 -3.85 -12.43
C ALA A 139 -9.20 -4.04 -13.76
N ASP A 140 -8.52 -3.72 -14.84
CA ASP A 140 -8.97 -4.07 -16.20
C ASP A 140 -8.52 -5.48 -16.57
N ILE A 141 -7.38 -5.92 -16.02
CA ILE A 141 -6.84 -7.28 -16.20
C ILE A 141 -6.33 -7.75 -14.84
N VAL A 142 -6.71 -8.97 -14.48
CA VAL A 142 -6.20 -9.68 -13.29
C VAL A 142 -5.30 -10.82 -13.75
N VAL A 143 -4.07 -10.84 -13.29
CA VAL A 143 -3.09 -11.92 -13.52
C VAL A 143 -2.82 -12.61 -12.20
N LEU A 144 -3.11 -13.89 -12.12
CA LEU A 144 -2.86 -14.69 -10.93
C LEU A 144 -1.57 -15.48 -11.11
N THR A 145 -0.73 -15.46 -10.09
CA THR A 145 0.56 -16.16 -10.08
C THR A 145 0.79 -16.84 -8.74
N GLU A 146 1.62 -17.84 -8.74
CA GLU A 146 2.11 -18.45 -7.49
C GLU A 146 2.94 -17.44 -6.70
N GLU A 147 2.87 -17.53 -5.39
CA GLU A 147 3.68 -16.76 -4.44
C GLU A 147 4.53 -17.74 -3.62
N ASP A 148 4.08 -18.14 -2.44
CA ASP A 148 4.72 -19.09 -1.54
C ASP A 148 3.66 -20.12 -1.14
N ASP A 149 3.45 -21.11 -2.02
CA ASP A 149 2.36 -22.09 -1.91
C ASP A 149 2.58 -23.11 -0.78
N ARG A 150 3.85 -23.33 -0.38
CA ARG A 150 4.24 -24.27 0.68
C ARG A 150 3.67 -25.66 0.44
N ASP A 151 2.79 -26.10 1.38
CA ASP A 151 2.11 -27.40 1.38
C ASP A 151 0.67 -27.35 0.79
N THR A 152 0.26 -26.21 0.24
CA THR A 152 -1.04 -26.04 -0.43
C THR A 152 -0.84 -26.02 -1.94
N PRO A 153 -1.55 -26.85 -2.73
CA PRO A 153 -1.39 -26.83 -4.18
C PRO A 153 -1.63 -25.43 -4.75
N GLY A 154 -0.66 -24.90 -5.52
CA GLY A 154 -0.74 -23.53 -6.07
C GLY A 154 -2.02 -23.28 -6.85
N MET A 155 -2.45 -24.25 -7.69
CA MET A 155 -3.73 -24.14 -8.44
C MET A 155 -4.96 -24.00 -7.54
N GLU A 156 -4.97 -24.63 -6.36
CA GLU A 156 -6.07 -24.45 -5.39
C GLU A 156 -6.15 -23.00 -4.90
N ILE A 157 -4.97 -22.40 -4.60
CA ILE A 157 -4.88 -21.02 -4.19
C ILE A 157 -5.38 -20.09 -5.30
N LEU A 158 -4.92 -20.31 -6.53
CA LEU A 158 -5.29 -19.49 -7.68
C LEU A 158 -6.80 -19.58 -7.97
N GLU A 159 -7.41 -20.76 -7.89
CA GLU A 159 -8.85 -20.94 -8.08
C GLU A 159 -9.68 -20.25 -7.00
N GLN A 160 -9.23 -20.25 -5.75
CA GLN A 160 -9.89 -19.52 -4.68
C GLN A 160 -9.87 -17.99 -4.92
N ILE A 161 -8.77 -17.46 -5.43
CA ILE A 161 -8.68 -16.03 -5.81
C ILE A 161 -9.52 -15.76 -7.06
N ALA A 162 -9.40 -16.62 -8.08
CA ALA A 162 -10.11 -16.48 -9.36
C ALA A 162 -11.63 -16.48 -9.18
N LYS A 163 -12.15 -17.23 -8.20
CA LYS A 163 -13.57 -17.25 -7.88
C LYS A 163 -14.11 -15.85 -7.63
N GLY A 164 -13.43 -15.05 -6.80
CA GLY A 164 -13.81 -13.66 -6.54
C GLY A 164 -13.68 -12.75 -7.77
N ALA A 165 -12.59 -12.89 -8.54
CA ALA A 165 -12.37 -12.07 -9.73
C ALA A 165 -13.39 -12.31 -10.84
N ARG A 166 -13.84 -13.57 -11.04
CA ARG A 166 -14.83 -13.95 -12.04
C ARG A 166 -16.21 -13.31 -11.81
N GLU A 167 -16.57 -12.92 -10.60
CA GLU A 167 -17.80 -12.18 -10.34
C GLU A 167 -17.86 -10.83 -11.07
N TYR A 168 -16.70 -10.28 -11.42
CA TYR A 168 -16.56 -9.04 -12.18
C TYR A 168 -16.16 -9.27 -13.64
N GLY A 169 -16.24 -10.52 -14.13
CA GLY A 169 -15.92 -10.88 -15.51
C GLY A 169 -14.43 -10.86 -15.86
N LYS A 170 -13.59 -11.07 -14.87
CA LYS A 170 -12.13 -11.09 -15.00
C LYS A 170 -11.58 -12.51 -14.87
#